data_116fb5dc2ca9db0c19008c1a87787bbf
#
_entry.id   116fb5dc2ca9db0c19008c1a87787bbf
#
_cell.length_a   1.000
_cell.length_b   1.000
_cell.length_c   1.000
_cell.angle_alpha   90.00
_cell.angle_beta   90.00
_cell.angle_gamma   90.00
#
_symmetry.space_group_name_H-M   'P 1'
#
loop_
_entity.id
_entity.type
_entity.pdbx_description
1 polymer ?
#
loop_
_entity_poly.entity_id
_entity_poly.type
_entity_poly.pdbx_seq_one_letter_code
_entity_poly.pdbx_strand_id
1 'polypeptide(L)'
;MNFSVRCISAVTCVSALIGLSACGGGGGGEAAAVVPPPAIASNTQAAAILIVKLGLLTVENLTTTAVVEQAFFANFLKAYVNSSTGGSVTAGVPASCVIGGSGKGTLNSTVTKAASYPGLRAGDSVSLNFTNCALGASTLTLNGTAVFTVQAIGSATAAYPLPDAFRLQYQVSTTNFEFITATQKTRSNGVQIVDYNAIAAGPSFAELNITPGQTPYSAASFSSPTSASPVVIFSLKPAGGLYSKLSPGNAFVSGVSGDVDVTSVSGLVPLTLLTNTRLAGSIAAGRAIPIAGDLSTRENNLSLQTRTAVQGLNATVQADLNRDGVFDTTNTVSVLSLTN
;
A
#
# COMPACT_ATOMS: atom_id res chain seq x y z
N MET A 1 31.46 -6.79 7.13
CA MET A 1 30.48 -7.82 7.53
C MET A 1 29.57 -8.06 6.35
N ASN A 2 29.60 -9.26 5.78
CA ASN A 2 28.85 -9.58 4.57
C ASN A 2 27.35 -9.76 4.90
N PHE A 3 26.52 -8.81 4.52
CA PHE A 3 25.06 -8.87 4.57
C PHE A 3 24.46 -9.90 3.59
N SER A 4 25.26 -10.79 3.02
CA SER A 4 24.95 -11.41 1.74
C SER A 4 24.04 -12.64 1.76
N VAL A 5 23.60 -13.21 2.89
CA VAL A 5 23.06 -14.56 2.79
C VAL A 5 21.62 -14.78 3.27
N ARG A 6 21.03 -13.91 4.07
CA ARG A 6 19.70 -14.18 4.66
C ARG A 6 18.53 -13.25 4.28
N CYS A 7 18.79 -12.18 3.55
CA CYS A 7 17.71 -11.32 3.02
C CYS A 7 16.99 -11.90 1.78
N ILE A 8 17.51 -12.97 1.19
CA ILE A 8 16.99 -13.55 -0.08
C ILE A 8 15.53 -13.98 0.04
N SER A 9 15.15 -14.54 1.18
CA SER A 9 13.75 -15.01 1.37
C SER A 9 12.71 -13.90 1.47
N ALA A 10 13.07 -12.76 2.07
CA ALA A 10 12.14 -11.63 2.23
C ALA A 10 11.85 -10.92 0.90
N VAL A 11 12.87 -10.79 0.06
CA VAL A 11 12.76 -10.14 -1.25
C VAL A 11 11.97 -10.98 -2.25
N THR A 12 12.14 -12.30 -2.21
CA THR A 12 11.38 -13.21 -3.08
C THR A 12 9.88 -13.13 -2.81
N CYS A 13 9.49 -12.88 -1.56
CA CYS A 13 8.08 -12.76 -1.17
C CYS A 13 7.47 -11.42 -1.55
N VAL A 14 8.23 -10.32 -1.47
CA VAL A 14 7.77 -9.01 -1.98
C VAL A 14 7.65 -9.03 -3.50
N SER A 15 8.58 -9.71 -4.19
CA SER A 15 8.48 -9.92 -5.64
C SER A 15 7.24 -10.72 -6.02
N ALA A 16 6.80 -11.66 -5.19
CA ALA A 16 5.56 -12.40 -5.41
C ALA A 16 4.31 -11.53 -5.21
N LEU A 17 4.31 -10.59 -4.26
CA LEU A 17 3.21 -9.63 -4.07
C LEU A 17 3.15 -8.61 -5.21
N ILE A 18 4.31 -8.11 -5.65
CA ILE A 18 4.39 -7.21 -6.80
C ILE A 18 4.10 -7.97 -8.09
N GLY A 19 4.48 -9.25 -8.16
CA GLY A 19 4.14 -10.14 -9.26
C GLY A 19 2.65 -10.47 -9.34
N LEU A 20 1.91 -10.45 -8.23
CA LEU A 20 0.45 -10.60 -8.22
C LEU A 20 -0.26 -9.38 -8.83
N SER A 21 0.30 -8.17 -8.69
CA SER A 21 -0.21 -6.99 -9.39
C SER A 21 0.28 -6.89 -10.84
N ALA A 22 1.36 -7.63 -11.20
CA ALA A 22 1.96 -7.62 -12.55
C ALA A 22 1.75 -8.93 -13.34
N CYS A 23 1.32 -10.04 -12.70
CA CYS A 23 1.13 -11.34 -13.33
C CYS A 23 -0.28 -11.49 -13.90
N GLY A 24 -0.68 -10.55 -14.73
CA GLY A 24 -1.78 -10.72 -15.68
C GLY A 24 -1.27 -11.46 -16.91
N GLY A 25 -1.40 -12.78 -16.91
CA GLY A 25 -1.45 -13.62 -18.08
C GLY A 25 -0.32 -13.53 -19.10
N GLY A 26 0.28 -14.67 -19.42
CA GLY A 26 1.05 -14.87 -20.63
C GLY A 26 0.17 -14.65 -21.86
N GLY A 27 0.19 -13.49 -22.36
CA GLY A 27 -0.33 -12.99 -23.61
C GLY A 27 0.09 -11.54 -23.65
N GLY A 28 0.90 -11.12 -24.64
CA GLY A 28 1.47 -9.79 -24.75
C GLY A 28 0.43 -8.65 -24.81
N GLY A 29 -0.30 -8.49 -23.71
CA GLY A 29 -1.17 -7.36 -23.46
C GLY A 29 -0.37 -6.27 -22.78
N GLU A 30 -0.30 -5.11 -23.37
CA GLU A 30 0.16 -3.87 -22.73
C GLU A 30 -0.53 -3.73 -21.35
N ALA A 31 0.25 -3.43 -20.30
CA ALA A 31 -0.33 -3.05 -19.02
C ALA A 31 -1.38 -1.98 -19.28
N ALA A 32 -2.62 -2.22 -18.81
CA ALA A 32 -3.71 -1.28 -19.04
C ALA A 32 -3.25 0.11 -18.60
N ALA A 33 -3.23 1.06 -19.53
CA ALA A 33 -2.81 2.42 -19.24
C ALA A 33 -3.70 2.98 -18.13
N VAL A 34 -3.09 3.51 -17.07
CA VAL A 34 -3.82 4.19 -16.02
C VAL A 34 -4.43 5.45 -16.64
N VAL A 35 -5.74 5.42 -16.83
CA VAL A 35 -6.49 6.55 -17.37
C VAL A 35 -6.84 7.48 -16.21
N PRO A 36 -6.60 8.80 -16.36
CA PRO A 36 -7.00 9.78 -15.35
C PRO A 36 -8.52 9.69 -15.10
N PRO A 37 -8.94 9.75 -13.82
CA PRO A 37 -10.36 9.80 -13.52
C PRO A 37 -11.00 11.04 -14.18
N PRO A 38 -12.19 10.91 -14.76
CA PRO A 38 -12.89 12.02 -15.37
C PRO A 38 -13.32 13.06 -14.31
N ALA A 39 -13.45 14.32 -14.72
CA ALA A 39 -13.99 15.37 -13.87
C ALA A 39 -15.46 15.09 -13.55
N ILE A 40 -15.84 15.21 -12.26
CA ILE A 40 -17.22 15.06 -11.80
C ILE A 40 -17.84 16.46 -11.71
N ALA A 41 -18.76 16.78 -12.63
CA ALA A 41 -19.26 18.14 -12.81
C ALA A 41 -20.71 18.36 -12.37
N SER A 42 -21.46 17.33 -11.98
CA SER A 42 -22.89 17.45 -11.69
C SER A 42 -23.43 16.34 -10.79
N ASN A 43 -24.54 16.62 -10.11
CA ASN A 43 -25.26 15.66 -9.27
C ASN A 43 -26.22 14.81 -10.14
N THR A 44 -25.67 13.89 -10.89
CA THR A 44 -26.44 12.97 -11.73
C THR A 44 -26.14 11.52 -11.36
N GLN A 45 -27.01 10.63 -11.79
CA GLN A 45 -26.77 9.19 -11.63
C GLN A 45 -25.46 8.74 -12.29
N ALA A 46 -25.10 9.31 -13.44
CA ALA A 46 -23.83 9.02 -14.09
C ALA A 46 -22.65 9.48 -13.23
N ALA A 47 -22.73 10.65 -12.61
CA ALA A 47 -21.74 11.15 -11.66
C ALA A 47 -21.67 10.25 -10.41
N ALA A 48 -22.79 9.73 -9.91
CA ALA A 48 -22.80 8.78 -8.80
C ALA A 48 -22.02 7.51 -9.11
N ILE A 49 -22.18 6.93 -10.30
CA ILE A 49 -21.39 5.76 -10.72
C ILE A 49 -19.90 6.09 -10.82
N LEU A 50 -19.53 7.28 -11.33
CA LEU A 50 -18.13 7.70 -11.38
C LEU A 50 -17.52 7.85 -9.98
N ILE A 51 -18.25 8.39 -9.01
CA ILE A 51 -17.80 8.51 -7.63
C ILE A 51 -17.59 7.14 -7.00
N VAL A 52 -18.48 6.19 -7.25
CA VAL A 52 -18.32 4.81 -6.80
C VAL A 52 -17.06 4.17 -7.40
N LYS A 53 -16.86 4.29 -8.71
CA LYS A 53 -15.63 3.82 -9.37
C LYS A 53 -14.40 4.45 -8.73
N LEU A 54 -14.40 5.75 -8.53
CA LEU A 54 -13.29 6.47 -7.94
C LEU A 54 -13.05 6.05 -6.48
N GLY A 55 -14.10 5.83 -5.70
CA GLY A 55 -14.02 5.30 -4.34
C GLY A 55 -13.39 3.91 -4.29
N LEU A 56 -13.84 2.99 -5.12
CA LEU A 56 -13.28 1.63 -5.21
C LEU A 56 -11.82 1.66 -5.68
N LEU A 57 -11.51 2.46 -6.70
CA LEU A 57 -10.14 2.65 -7.21
C LEU A 57 -9.21 3.23 -6.12
N THR A 58 -9.73 4.15 -5.31
CA THR A 58 -9.00 4.74 -4.17
C THR A 58 -8.66 3.68 -3.13
N VAL A 59 -9.65 2.86 -2.73
CA VAL A 59 -9.43 1.76 -1.79
C VAL A 59 -8.40 0.79 -2.35
N GLU A 60 -8.53 0.36 -3.60
CA GLU A 60 -7.61 -0.57 -4.25
C GLU A 60 -6.17 -0.02 -4.26
N ASN A 61 -5.97 1.21 -4.75
CA ASN A 61 -4.61 1.78 -4.89
C ASN A 61 -3.94 2.03 -3.54
N LEU A 62 -4.65 2.65 -2.58
CA LEU A 62 -4.11 2.90 -1.25
C LEU A 62 -3.76 1.60 -0.54
N THR A 63 -4.65 0.59 -0.56
CA THR A 63 -4.41 -0.68 0.12
C THR A 63 -3.34 -1.51 -0.56
N THR A 64 -3.30 -1.57 -1.88
CA THR A 64 -2.29 -2.35 -2.62
C THR A 64 -0.91 -1.75 -2.44
N THR A 65 -0.76 -0.42 -2.60
CA THR A 65 0.52 0.27 -2.38
C THR A 65 1.00 0.08 -0.95
N ALA A 66 0.10 0.27 0.03
CA ALA A 66 0.44 0.08 1.44
C ALA A 66 0.85 -1.36 1.76
N VAL A 67 0.15 -2.37 1.25
CA VAL A 67 0.51 -3.78 1.49
C VAL A 67 1.89 -4.09 0.96
N VAL A 68 2.21 -3.70 -0.27
CA VAL A 68 3.53 -3.94 -0.88
C VAL A 68 4.62 -3.23 -0.10
N GLU A 69 4.41 -1.97 0.21
CA GLU A 69 5.35 -1.12 0.93
C GLU A 69 5.62 -1.65 2.34
N GLN A 70 4.57 -1.92 3.11
CA GLN A 70 4.73 -2.35 4.50
C GLN A 70 5.20 -3.80 4.63
N ALA A 71 4.85 -4.68 3.71
CA ALA A 71 5.43 -6.02 3.66
C ALA A 71 6.95 -5.95 3.40
N PHE A 72 7.38 -5.08 2.49
CA PHE A 72 8.81 -4.84 2.26
C PHE A 72 9.49 -4.32 3.53
N PHE A 73 8.97 -3.28 4.15
CA PHE A 73 9.55 -2.64 5.32
C PHE A 73 9.61 -3.58 6.53
N ALA A 74 8.52 -4.26 6.84
CA ALA A 74 8.47 -5.17 7.98
C ALA A 74 9.45 -6.34 7.81
N ASN A 75 9.56 -6.90 6.61
CA ASN A 75 10.52 -7.96 6.32
C ASN A 75 11.96 -7.45 6.32
N PHE A 76 12.20 -6.23 5.84
CA PHE A 76 13.51 -5.59 5.94
C PHE A 76 13.92 -5.39 7.40
N LEU A 77 13.04 -4.82 8.23
CA LEU A 77 13.28 -4.64 9.66
C LEU A 77 13.49 -5.98 10.36
N LYS A 78 12.70 -7.02 10.05
CA LYS A 78 12.89 -8.37 10.57
C LYS A 78 14.26 -8.92 10.22
N ALA A 79 14.67 -8.83 8.96
CA ALA A 79 15.97 -9.31 8.51
C ALA A 79 17.12 -8.55 9.20
N TYR A 80 16.97 -7.24 9.36
CA TYR A 80 17.91 -6.39 10.08
C TYR A 80 18.01 -6.80 11.55
N VAL A 81 16.86 -6.97 12.21
CA VAL A 81 16.79 -7.46 13.60
C VAL A 81 17.49 -8.80 13.75
N ASN A 82 17.24 -9.75 12.85
CA ASN A 82 17.79 -11.11 12.92
C ASN A 82 19.29 -11.16 12.58
N SER A 83 19.83 -10.17 11.88
CA SER A 83 21.26 -10.11 11.52
C SER A 83 22.13 -9.47 12.60
N SER A 84 21.55 -8.70 13.51
CA SER A 84 22.27 -7.94 14.52
C SER A 84 22.56 -8.78 15.77
N THR A 85 23.50 -9.71 15.68
CA THR A 85 24.05 -10.42 16.84
C THR A 85 25.04 -9.52 17.61
N GLY A 86 24.50 -8.57 18.39
CA GLY A 86 25.26 -7.90 19.43
C GLY A 86 26.39 -6.97 18.96
N GLY A 87 26.07 -5.87 18.39
CA GLY A 87 27.05 -4.83 18.06
C GLY A 87 26.38 -3.52 17.66
N SER A 88 26.95 -2.42 18.08
CA SER A 88 26.63 -1.10 17.58
C SER A 88 26.68 -1.14 16.04
N VAL A 89 25.56 -0.99 15.38
CA VAL A 89 25.54 -0.81 13.92
C VAL A 89 26.04 0.60 13.67
N THR A 90 27.25 0.71 13.18
CA THR A 90 27.88 1.98 12.85
C THR A 90 27.13 2.61 11.67
N ALA A 91 26.74 3.85 11.82
CA ALA A 91 26.12 4.67 10.77
C ALA A 91 26.99 4.69 9.49
N GLY A 92 26.31 4.63 8.34
CA GLY A 92 26.80 5.30 7.15
C GLY A 92 27.79 4.57 6.23
N VAL A 93 27.77 3.23 6.17
CA VAL A 93 28.45 2.54 5.07
C VAL A 93 27.46 2.33 3.93
N PRO A 94 27.67 2.94 2.73
CA PRO A 94 26.88 2.61 1.56
C PRO A 94 27.02 1.11 1.27
N ALA A 95 25.98 0.36 1.52
CA ALA A 95 25.90 -1.01 1.02
C ALA A 95 25.46 -0.93 -0.44
N SER A 96 26.15 -1.65 -1.32
CA SER A 96 25.57 -1.91 -2.64
C SER A 96 24.25 -2.65 -2.41
N CYS A 97 23.23 -2.35 -3.21
CA CYS A 97 21.92 -3.02 -3.15
C CYS A 97 22.00 -4.51 -3.55
N VAL A 98 23.01 -5.21 -3.03
CA VAL A 98 23.26 -6.63 -3.29
C VAL A 98 22.37 -7.46 -2.38
N ILE A 99 21.09 -7.48 -2.70
CA ILE A 99 20.23 -8.55 -2.21
C ILE A 99 20.16 -9.55 -3.37
N GLY A 100 21.09 -10.51 -3.40
CA GLY A 100 21.10 -11.59 -4.40
C GLY A 100 22.08 -11.49 -5.57
N GLY A 101 23.18 -10.74 -5.46
CA GLY A 101 24.38 -11.01 -6.26
C GLY A 101 24.68 -10.20 -7.50
N SER A 102 23.78 -9.33 -8.02
CA SER A 102 24.08 -8.46 -9.17
C SER A 102 23.54 -7.04 -9.00
N GLY A 103 23.63 -6.52 -7.79
CA GLY A 103 23.01 -5.26 -7.42
C GLY A 103 23.53 -4.06 -8.18
N LYS A 104 22.62 -3.35 -8.83
CA LYS A 104 22.83 -1.98 -9.30
C LYS A 104 22.26 -1.04 -8.26
N GLY A 105 22.92 0.09 -8.05
CA GLY A 105 22.46 1.14 -7.14
C GLY A 105 23.04 1.04 -5.73
N THR A 106 22.58 1.91 -4.85
CA THR A 106 23.08 2.05 -3.48
C THR A 106 21.94 2.10 -2.46
N LEU A 107 22.18 1.51 -1.31
CA LEU A 107 21.39 1.67 -0.10
C LEU A 107 22.25 2.27 0.99
N ASN A 108 21.94 3.47 1.44
CA ASN A 108 22.52 4.06 2.64
C ASN A 108 21.59 3.82 3.82
N SER A 109 22.09 3.23 4.88
CA SER A 109 21.32 3.01 6.10
C SER A 109 21.98 3.65 7.30
N THR A 110 21.18 4.27 8.16
CA THR A 110 21.62 4.79 9.44
C THR A 110 20.69 4.26 10.52
N VAL A 111 21.28 3.79 11.62
CA VAL A 111 20.51 3.31 12.77
C VAL A 111 20.87 4.12 13.99
N THR A 112 19.86 4.67 14.63
CA THR A 112 19.98 5.36 15.92
C THR A 112 19.35 4.49 16.98
N LYS A 113 20.15 4.07 17.96
CA LYS A 113 19.73 3.24 19.07
C LYS A 113 19.24 4.08 20.24
N ALA A 114 18.10 3.73 20.81
CA ALA A 114 17.62 4.30 22.06
C ALA A 114 18.45 3.84 23.28
N ALA A 115 19.01 2.62 23.20
CA ALA A 115 19.91 2.07 24.22
C ALA A 115 20.88 1.04 23.59
N SER A 116 21.96 0.70 24.30
CA SER A 116 22.93 -0.28 23.84
C SER A 116 22.43 -1.70 24.14
N TYR A 117 21.90 -2.37 23.13
CA TYR A 117 21.48 -3.80 23.18
C TYR A 117 21.45 -4.39 21.76
N PRO A 118 21.47 -5.70 21.59
CA PRO A 118 21.30 -6.32 20.28
C PRO A 118 19.87 -6.16 19.75
N GLY A 119 19.76 -6.02 18.41
CA GLY A 119 18.48 -5.93 17.73
C GLY A 119 17.83 -4.56 17.72
N LEU A 120 16.56 -4.51 17.37
CA LEU A 120 15.69 -3.32 17.42
C LEU A 120 14.79 -3.39 18.65
N ARG A 121 14.50 -2.23 19.22
CA ARG A 121 13.51 -2.05 20.30
C ARG A 121 12.68 -0.80 20.05
N ALA A 122 11.64 -0.63 20.85
CA ALA A 122 10.88 0.61 20.88
C ALA A 122 11.81 1.81 21.14
N GLY A 123 11.65 2.86 20.36
CA GLY A 123 12.50 4.06 20.37
C GLY A 123 13.67 4.04 19.40
N ASP A 124 14.04 2.89 18.84
CA ASP A 124 15.08 2.83 17.80
C ASP A 124 14.57 3.44 16.49
N SER A 125 15.47 4.13 15.78
CA SER A 125 15.18 4.70 14.47
C SER A 125 16.11 4.13 13.41
N VAL A 126 15.56 3.85 12.24
CA VAL A 126 16.29 3.35 11.06
C VAL A 126 15.96 4.25 9.88
N SER A 127 16.98 4.88 9.31
CA SER A 127 16.85 5.65 8.07
C SER A 127 17.43 4.86 6.91
N LEU A 128 16.67 4.76 5.82
CA LEU A 128 17.05 4.09 4.58
C LEU A 128 16.95 5.06 3.42
N ASN A 129 18.00 5.16 2.62
CA ASN A 129 17.99 5.94 1.39
C ASN A 129 18.40 5.04 0.22
N PHE A 130 17.47 4.85 -0.71
CA PHE A 130 17.61 3.99 -1.88
C PHE A 130 17.87 4.84 -3.11
N THR A 131 18.90 4.48 -3.89
CA THR A 131 19.20 5.12 -5.17
C THR A 131 19.37 4.05 -6.24
N ASN A 132 18.39 3.93 -7.13
CA ASN A 132 18.33 2.91 -8.19
C ASN A 132 18.65 1.50 -7.68
N CYS A 133 18.12 1.18 -6.50
CA CYS A 133 18.41 -0.05 -5.78
C CYS A 133 17.68 -1.23 -6.39
N ALA A 134 18.34 -1.99 -7.26
CA ALA A 134 17.79 -3.21 -7.84
C ALA A 134 17.92 -4.38 -6.86
N LEU A 135 16.81 -5.03 -6.55
CA LEU A 135 16.74 -6.12 -5.58
C LEU A 135 16.91 -7.47 -6.28
N GLY A 136 18.14 -7.99 -6.29
CA GLY A 136 18.46 -9.34 -6.75
C GLY A 136 18.15 -9.61 -8.22
N ALA A 137 17.73 -10.83 -8.52
CA ALA A 137 17.25 -11.23 -9.85
C ALA A 137 15.85 -10.68 -10.19
N SER A 138 15.20 -9.97 -9.25
CA SER A 138 13.90 -9.36 -9.48
C SER A 138 14.06 -8.11 -10.35
N THR A 139 13.02 -7.81 -11.13
CA THR A 139 12.93 -6.57 -11.90
C THR A 139 12.54 -5.38 -11.03
N LEU A 140 12.56 -5.53 -9.71
CA LEU A 140 12.19 -4.49 -8.76
C LEU A 140 13.34 -3.54 -8.50
N THR A 141 13.10 -2.26 -8.72
CA THR A 141 14.02 -1.17 -8.38
C THR A 141 13.35 -0.24 -7.36
N LEU A 142 14.11 0.16 -6.34
CA LEU A 142 13.67 1.08 -5.30
C LEU A 142 14.42 2.41 -5.42
N ASN A 143 13.70 3.50 -5.17
CA ASN A 143 14.25 4.85 -5.00
C ASN A 143 13.60 5.54 -3.80
N GLY A 144 14.24 6.61 -3.31
CA GLY A 144 13.68 7.47 -2.27
C GLY A 144 14.09 7.07 -0.86
N THR A 145 13.45 7.68 0.12
CA THR A 145 13.83 7.58 1.53
C THR A 145 12.69 7.04 2.37
N ALA A 146 13.04 6.20 3.34
CA ALA A 146 12.13 5.75 4.39
C ALA A 146 12.83 5.87 5.75
N VAL A 147 12.18 6.53 6.71
CA VAL A 147 12.67 6.68 8.08
C VAL A 147 11.68 6.04 9.04
N PHE A 148 12.16 5.06 9.79
CA PHE A 148 11.36 4.30 10.73
C PHE A 148 11.67 4.72 12.16
N THR A 149 10.64 4.75 13.01
CA THR A 149 10.76 4.74 14.46
C THR A 149 9.96 3.56 14.99
N VAL A 150 10.63 2.62 15.60
CA VAL A 150 10.00 1.43 16.18
C VAL A 150 9.22 1.84 17.42
N GLN A 151 7.93 1.51 17.47
CA GLN A 151 7.06 1.81 18.61
C GLN A 151 6.89 0.60 19.54
N ALA A 152 6.66 -0.59 18.94
CA ALA A 152 6.57 -1.83 19.67
C ALA A 152 6.96 -3.01 18.78
N ILE A 153 7.53 -4.03 19.38
CA ILE A 153 7.76 -5.33 18.77
C ILE A 153 6.95 -6.34 19.56
N GLY A 154 5.92 -6.87 18.94
CA GLY A 154 4.99 -7.76 19.61
C GLY A 154 5.28 -9.22 19.30
N SER A 155 5.93 -9.87 20.17
CA SER A 155 5.54 -11.02 20.93
C SER A 155 6.08 -10.74 22.33
N ALA A 156 5.35 -11.12 23.34
CA ALA A 156 5.66 -10.80 24.74
C ALA A 156 7.03 -11.32 25.24
N THR A 157 7.72 -12.05 24.45
CA THR A 157 9.12 -12.40 24.57
C THR A 157 9.79 -11.97 23.28
N ALA A 158 10.62 -10.93 23.33
CA ALA A 158 11.52 -10.59 22.24
C ALA A 158 12.51 -11.74 22.02
N ALA A 159 12.00 -12.89 21.61
CA ALA A 159 12.80 -14.02 21.21
C ALA A 159 13.51 -13.60 19.94
N TYR A 160 14.79 -13.56 20.01
CA TYR A 160 15.69 -13.33 18.93
C TYR A 160 16.11 -14.68 18.33
N PRO A 161 16.00 -14.93 17.06
CA PRO A 161 15.45 -14.11 15.95
C PRO A 161 13.92 -14.00 15.97
N LEU A 162 13.37 -12.97 15.31
CA LEU A 162 11.91 -12.84 15.17
C LEU A 162 11.36 -14.03 14.36
N PRO A 163 10.30 -14.69 14.85
CA PRO A 163 9.67 -15.81 14.15
C PRO A 163 9.02 -15.38 12.83
N ASP A 164 8.52 -16.33 12.05
CA ASP A 164 7.80 -16.02 10.80
C ASP A 164 6.48 -15.29 11.04
N ALA A 165 5.77 -15.66 12.10
CA ALA A 165 4.66 -14.87 12.60
C ALA A 165 5.19 -13.87 13.63
N PHE A 166 5.03 -12.58 13.34
CA PHE A 166 5.46 -11.49 14.22
C PHE A 166 4.56 -10.27 14.08
N ARG A 167 4.48 -9.47 15.12
CA ARG A 167 3.82 -8.17 15.09
C ARG A 167 4.83 -7.06 15.27
N LEU A 168 4.70 -6.01 14.50
CA LEU A 168 5.57 -4.85 14.55
C LEU A 168 4.74 -3.58 14.44
N GLN A 169 4.90 -2.70 15.43
CA GLN A 169 4.32 -1.35 15.38
C GLN A 169 5.45 -0.34 15.18
N TYR A 170 5.28 0.51 14.19
CA TYR A 170 6.28 1.53 13.86
C TYR A 170 5.63 2.74 13.19
N GLN A 171 6.28 3.87 13.32
CA GLN A 171 6.03 5.00 12.46
C GLN A 171 7.01 4.96 11.31
N VAL A 172 6.55 5.21 10.11
CA VAL A 172 7.41 5.38 8.94
C VAL A 172 7.09 6.68 8.24
N SER A 173 8.13 7.43 7.89
CA SER A 173 8.06 8.61 7.01
C SER A 173 8.70 8.25 5.70
N THR A 174 7.93 8.31 4.61
CA THR A 174 8.43 8.09 3.25
C THR A 174 8.56 9.42 2.51
N THR A 175 9.61 9.54 1.71
CA THR A 175 9.82 10.69 0.82
C THR A 175 10.22 10.18 -0.55
N ASN A 176 9.34 10.40 -1.54
CA ASN A 176 9.50 9.92 -2.91
C ASN A 176 9.90 8.45 -2.97
N PHE A 177 9.31 7.63 -2.11
CA PHE A 177 9.64 6.22 -2.05
C PHE A 177 8.95 5.49 -3.19
N GLU A 178 9.75 4.99 -4.12
CA GLU A 178 9.28 4.40 -5.37
C GLU A 178 9.54 2.89 -5.42
N PHE A 179 8.52 2.16 -5.83
CA PHE A 179 8.61 0.80 -6.33
C PHE A 179 8.48 0.81 -7.85
N ILE A 180 9.50 0.33 -8.54
CA ILE A 180 9.56 0.30 -10.00
C ILE A 180 9.75 -1.15 -10.42
N THR A 181 8.77 -1.70 -11.13
CA THR A 181 8.83 -3.01 -11.80
C THR A 181 9.03 -2.84 -13.30
N ALA A 182 9.06 -3.94 -14.05
CA ALA A 182 9.12 -3.87 -15.50
C ALA A 182 7.88 -3.18 -16.14
N THR A 183 6.73 -3.22 -15.45
CA THR A 183 5.44 -2.77 -16.02
C THR A 183 4.79 -1.63 -15.24
N GLN A 184 5.17 -1.42 -13.98
CA GLN A 184 4.50 -0.49 -13.09
C GLN A 184 5.49 0.34 -12.29
N LYS A 185 5.06 1.55 -11.96
CA LYS A 185 5.73 2.43 -11.00
C LYS A 185 4.68 2.97 -10.04
N THR A 186 4.98 2.88 -8.75
CA THR A 186 4.22 3.54 -7.68
C THR A 186 5.15 4.39 -6.85
N ARG A 187 4.62 5.45 -6.23
CA ARG A 187 5.37 6.31 -5.31
C ARG A 187 4.54 6.58 -4.08
N SER A 188 5.14 6.48 -2.92
CA SER A 188 4.52 6.88 -1.67
C SER A 188 5.23 8.07 -1.01
N ASN A 189 4.45 8.88 -0.31
CA ASN A 189 4.92 9.98 0.53
C ASN A 189 4.05 10.10 1.78
N GLY A 190 4.63 10.64 2.83
CA GLY A 190 3.92 10.98 4.06
C GLY A 190 4.34 10.15 5.26
N VAL A 191 3.67 10.42 6.36
CA VAL A 191 3.93 9.76 7.65
C VAL A 191 2.80 8.77 7.92
N GLN A 192 3.17 7.54 8.26
CA GLN A 192 2.26 6.45 8.57
C GLN A 192 2.58 5.87 9.94
N ILE A 193 1.56 5.63 10.73
CA ILE A 193 1.61 4.81 11.95
C ILE A 193 1.08 3.43 11.55
N VAL A 194 1.92 2.43 11.65
CA VAL A 194 1.69 1.09 11.09
C VAL A 194 1.64 0.07 12.20
N ASP A 195 0.58 -0.74 12.20
CA ASP A 195 0.50 -1.97 12.97
C ASP A 195 0.48 -3.14 11.96
N TYR A 196 1.61 -3.82 11.87
CA TYR A 196 1.85 -4.92 10.94
C TYR A 196 1.87 -6.24 11.70
N ASN A 197 1.02 -7.18 11.31
CA ASN A 197 0.91 -8.50 11.90
C ASN A 197 1.13 -9.56 10.82
N ALA A 198 2.35 -10.13 10.77
CA ALA A 198 2.67 -11.22 9.85
C ALA A 198 1.97 -12.51 10.28
N ILE A 199 1.35 -13.20 9.32
CA ILE A 199 0.68 -14.47 9.52
C ILE A 199 1.64 -15.61 9.16
N ALA A 200 1.68 -16.68 9.97
CA ALA A 200 2.65 -17.78 9.84
C ALA A 200 2.66 -18.52 8.49
N ALA A 201 1.63 -18.36 7.67
CA ALA A 201 1.53 -19.02 6.36
C ALA A 201 2.49 -18.49 5.29
N GLY A 202 3.25 -17.41 5.58
CA GLY A 202 4.25 -16.83 4.69
C GLY A 202 4.39 -15.33 4.91
N PRO A 203 5.56 -14.76 4.60
CA PRO A 203 5.85 -13.34 4.84
C PRO A 203 5.01 -12.39 3.98
N SER A 204 4.31 -12.91 2.98
CA SER A 204 3.39 -12.15 2.13
C SER A 204 2.00 -12.03 2.74
N PHE A 205 1.67 -12.84 3.75
CA PHE A 205 0.35 -12.83 4.35
C PHE A 205 0.42 -12.07 5.66
N ALA A 206 -0.23 -10.92 5.67
CA ALA A 206 -0.23 -10.04 6.81
C ALA A 206 -1.56 -9.34 6.98
N GLU A 207 -1.82 -8.95 8.21
CA GLU A 207 -2.85 -8.00 8.56
C GLU A 207 -2.19 -6.66 8.86
N LEU A 208 -2.73 -5.60 8.29
CA LEU A 208 -2.14 -4.28 8.28
C LEU A 208 -3.17 -3.24 8.66
N ASN A 209 -2.86 -2.43 9.66
CA ASN A 209 -3.59 -1.21 9.98
C ASN A 209 -2.65 -0.03 9.82
N ILE A 210 -3.06 0.98 9.08
CA ILE A 210 -2.33 2.22 8.90
C ILE A 210 -3.22 3.39 9.29
N THR A 211 -2.64 4.29 10.07
CA THR A 211 -3.20 5.62 10.32
C THR A 211 -2.20 6.64 9.82
N PRO A 212 -2.59 7.57 8.92
CA PRO A 212 -1.71 8.68 8.56
C PRO A 212 -1.30 9.47 9.81
N GLY A 213 -0.05 9.93 9.83
CA GLY A 213 0.44 10.79 10.89
C GLY A 213 -0.05 12.23 10.73
N GLN A 214 0.80 13.20 11.04
CA GLN A 214 0.46 14.62 10.88
C GLN A 214 0.40 15.07 9.41
N THR A 215 1.07 14.36 8.51
CA THR A 215 1.01 14.58 7.06
C THR A 215 0.18 13.50 6.38
N PRO A 216 -0.55 13.81 5.30
CA PRO A 216 -1.29 12.82 4.55
C PRO A 216 -0.37 11.69 4.05
N TYR A 217 -0.88 10.46 4.08
CA TYR A 217 -0.28 9.36 3.34
C TYR A 217 -0.74 9.40 1.89
N SER A 218 0.17 9.49 0.95
CA SER A 218 -0.16 9.52 -0.47
C SER A 218 0.45 8.35 -1.24
N ALA A 219 -0.35 7.80 -2.14
CA ALA A 219 0.06 6.80 -3.12
C ALA A 219 -0.15 7.38 -4.53
N ALA A 220 0.89 7.37 -5.34
CA ALA A 220 0.85 7.87 -6.71
C ALA A 220 1.05 6.72 -7.71
N SER A 221 0.23 6.70 -8.75
CA SER A 221 0.33 5.74 -9.86
C SER A 221 0.81 6.43 -11.14
N PHE A 222 1.59 5.72 -11.93
CA PHE A 222 2.22 6.23 -13.16
C PHE A 222 1.74 5.43 -14.37
N SER A 223 1.72 6.07 -15.54
CA SER A 223 1.33 5.41 -16.80
C SER A 223 2.35 4.38 -17.28
N SER A 224 3.59 4.50 -16.86
CA SER A 224 4.67 3.56 -17.18
C SER A 224 5.79 3.64 -16.14
N PRO A 225 6.68 2.63 -16.06
CA PRO A 225 7.83 2.65 -15.16
C PRO A 225 8.77 3.84 -15.38
N THR A 226 8.83 4.37 -16.59
CA THR A 226 9.71 5.47 -17.00
C THR A 226 9.07 6.85 -16.90
N SER A 227 7.77 6.92 -16.61
CA SER A 227 7.05 8.20 -16.50
C SER A 227 7.62 9.06 -15.37
N ALA A 228 7.87 10.34 -15.64
CA ALA A 228 8.35 11.30 -14.66
C ALA A 228 7.23 11.78 -13.73
N SER A 229 6.02 11.94 -14.27
CA SER A 229 4.86 12.46 -13.54
C SER A 229 3.81 11.38 -13.30
N PRO A 230 3.16 11.38 -12.13
CA PRO A 230 2.06 10.48 -11.86
C PRO A 230 0.81 10.86 -12.68
N VAL A 231 -0.01 9.84 -13.00
CA VAL A 231 -1.32 10.02 -13.62
C VAL A 231 -2.36 10.38 -12.57
N VAL A 232 -2.27 9.75 -11.42
CA VAL A 232 -3.17 9.99 -10.28
C VAL A 232 -2.42 9.86 -8.97
N ILE A 233 -2.80 10.68 -7.99
CA ILE A 233 -2.33 10.64 -6.62
C ILE A 233 -3.54 10.52 -5.70
N PHE A 234 -3.53 9.53 -4.82
CA PHE A 234 -4.50 9.34 -3.75
C PHE A 234 -3.85 9.76 -2.43
N SER A 235 -4.43 10.73 -1.74
CA SER A 235 -3.87 11.28 -0.49
C SER A 235 -4.88 11.12 0.65
N LEU A 236 -4.68 10.11 1.50
CA LEU A 236 -5.45 9.89 2.72
C LEU A 236 -5.02 10.89 3.79
N LYS A 237 -5.95 11.72 4.24
CA LYS A 237 -5.68 12.78 5.23
C LYS A 237 -5.49 12.23 6.64
N PRO A 238 -4.86 12.99 7.53
CA PRO A 238 -4.83 12.69 8.97
C PRO A 238 -6.23 12.41 9.53
N ALA A 239 -6.32 11.57 10.54
CA ALA A 239 -7.55 11.01 11.10
C ALA A 239 -8.26 9.97 10.20
N GLY A 240 -7.78 9.73 8.99
CA GLY A 240 -8.20 8.57 8.19
C GLY A 240 -7.58 7.28 8.69
N GLY A 241 -8.03 6.18 8.13
CA GLY A 241 -7.51 4.84 8.42
C GLY A 241 -7.57 3.92 7.20
N LEU A 242 -6.59 3.05 7.11
CA LEU A 242 -6.52 2.01 6.11
C LEU A 242 -6.35 0.66 6.80
N TYR A 243 -7.12 -0.30 6.38
CA TYR A 243 -7.00 -1.69 6.78
C TYR A 243 -6.76 -2.55 5.55
N SER A 244 -5.86 -3.51 5.65
CA SER A 244 -5.71 -4.57 4.67
C SER A 244 -5.31 -5.88 5.33
N LYS A 245 -5.85 -6.97 4.81
CA LYS A 245 -5.44 -8.33 5.17
C LYS A 245 -5.38 -9.15 3.89
N LEU A 246 -4.21 -9.72 3.65
CA LEU A 246 -4.00 -10.69 2.58
C LEU A 246 -3.87 -12.08 3.21
N SER A 247 -4.56 -13.06 2.65
CA SER A 247 -4.61 -14.44 3.12
C SER A 247 -4.21 -15.41 2.00
N PRO A 248 -3.83 -16.66 2.34
CA PRO A 248 -3.57 -17.69 1.34
C PRO A 248 -4.71 -17.84 0.33
N GLY A 249 -4.38 -18.16 -0.94
CA GLY A 249 -5.36 -18.25 -2.03
C GLY A 249 -5.73 -16.89 -2.63
N ASN A 250 -4.91 -15.85 -2.40
CA ASN A 250 -5.14 -14.49 -2.89
C ASN A 250 -6.44 -13.84 -2.37
N ALA A 251 -6.97 -14.33 -1.26
CA ALA A 251 -8.11 -13.70 -0.62
C ALA A 251 -7.66 -12.42 0.10
N PHE A 252 -8.39 -11.33 -0.11
CA PHE A 252 -8.13 -10.07 0.55
C PHE A 252 -9.35 -9.58 1.35
N VAL A 253 -9.07 -8.79 2.37
CA VAL A 253 -10.04 -7.93 3.06
C VAL A 253 -9.43 -6.55 3.18
N SER A 254 -10.12 -5.52 2.73
CA SER A 254 -9.58 -4.17 2.73
C SER A 254 -10.64 -3.12 3.10
N GLY A 255 -10.19 -1.97 3.55
CA GLY A 255 -11.05 -0.83 3.82
C GLY A 255 -10.25 0.45 3.98
N VAL A 256 -10.88 1.56 3.63
CA VAL A 256 -10.37 2.91 3.84
C VAL A 256 -11.49 3.74 4.43
N SER A 257 -11.17 4.53 5.44
CA SER A 257 -12.10 5.48 6.05
C SER A 257 -11.40 6.81 6.25
N GLY A 258 -12.08 7.91 5.98
CA GLY A 258 -11.56 9.26 6.12
C GLY A 258 -11.60 10.07 4.83
N ASP A 259 -11.05 11.27 4.91
CA ASP A 259 -10.97 12.18 3.77
C ASP A 259 -9.77 11.83 2.88
N VAL A 260 -10.02 11.78 1.58
CA VAL A 260 -9.01 11.47 0.56
C VAL A 260 -9.08 12.50 -0.56
N ASP A 261 -7.96 13.09 -0.87
CA ASP A 261 -7.82 13.91 -2.08
C ASP A 261 -7.34 13.02 -3.23
N VAL A 262 -8.10 12.99 -4.31
CA VAL A 262 -7.71 12.33 -5.56
C VAL A 262 -7.31 13.40 -6.57
N THR A 263 -6.01 13.48 -6.86
CA THR A 263 -5.44 14.47 -7.78
C THR A 263 -5.04 13.80 -9.08
N SER A 264 -5.49 14.32 -10.20
CA SER A 264 -5.15 13.86 -11.54
C SER A 264 -4.93 15.04 -12.47
N VAL A 265 -4.58 14.78 -13.72
CA VAL A 265 -4.52 15.83 -14.76
C VAL A 265 -5.89 16.52 -15.00
N SER A 266 -6.98 15.86 -14.64
CA SER A 266 -8.34 16.43 -14.73
C SER A 266 -8.71 17.31 -13.54
N GLY A 267 -7.87 17.40 -12.52
CA GLY A 267 -8.06 18.21 -11.33
C GLY A 267 -8.08 17.41 -10.03
N LEU A 268 -8.56 18.08 -8.99
CA LEU A 268 -8.71 17.56 -7.63
C LEU A 268 -10.17 17.15 -7.38
N VAL A 269 -10.37 15.93 -6.90
CA VAL A 269 -11.67 15.43 -6.42
C VAL A 269 -11.50 15.05 -4.93
N PRO A 270 -12.03 15.86 -4.01
CA PRO A 270 -11.99 15.55 -2.58
C PRO A 270 -13.14 14.59 -2.22
N LEU A 271 -12.78 13.43 -1.70
CA LEU A 271 -13.72 12.40 -1.28
C LEU A 271 -13.68 12.20 0.24
N THR A 272 -14.81 11.81 0.82
CA THR A 272 -14.85 11.14 2.11
C THR A 272 -15.28 9.69 1.87
N LEU A 273 -14.47 8.76 2.32
CA LEU A 273 -14.72 7.33 2.25
C LEU A 273 -15.07 6.79 3.63
N LEU A 274 -16.04 5.88 3.68
CA LEU A 274 -16.37 5.12 4.87
C LEU A 274 -16.65 3.67 4.47
N THR A 275 -15.75 2.80 4.83
CA THR A 275 -15.96 1.36 4.69
C THR A 275 -16.86 0.88 5.83
N ASN A 276 -18.17 0.77 5.58
CA ASN A 276 -19.15 0.32 6.56
C ASN A 276 -18.96 -1.18 6.88
N THR A 277 -18.71 -1.97 5.83
CA THR A 277 -18.26 -3.35 5.93
C THR A 277 -17.07 -3.53 5.00
N ARG A 278 -15.97 -4.08 5.52
CA ARG A 278 -14.74 -4.25 4.75
C ARG A 278 -14.98 -4.98 3.44
N LEU A 279 -14.36 -4.49 2.39
CA LEU A 279 -14.42 -5.12 1.08
C LEU A 279 -13.60 -6.42 1.14
N ALA A 280 -14.23 -7.53 0.82
CA ALA A 280 -13.60 -8.84 0.77
C ALA A 280 -13.72 -9.42 -0.64
N GLY A 281 -12.70 -10.12 -1.09
CA GLY A 281 -12.67 -10.68 -2.42
C GLY A 281 -11.41 -11.48 -2.73
N SER A 282 -11.06 -11.54 -4.00
CA SER A 282 -9.86 -12.22 -4.46
C SER A 282 -9.05 -11.31 -5.38
N ILE A 283 -7.74 -11.55 -5.41
CA ILE A 283 -6.84 -10.93 -6.38
C ILE A 283 -6.80 -11.84 -7.61
N ALA A 284 -7.28 -11.35 -8.74
CA ALA A 284 -7.28 -12.04 -10.02
C ALA A 284 -6.69 -11.13 -11.09
N ALA A 285 -5.77 -11.66 -11.90
CA ALA A 285 -5.08 -10.90 -12.95
C ALA A 285 -4.45 -9.57 -12.42
N GLY A 286 -3.89 -9.60 -11.22
CA GLY A 286 -3.26 -8.43 -10.59
C GLY A 286 -4.21 -7.36 -10.07
N ARG A 287 -5.50 -7.62 -10.02
CA ARG A 287 -6.53 -6.68 -9.54
C ARG A 287 -7.30 -7.26 -8.37
N ALA A 288 -7.61 -6.41 -7.40
CA ALA A 288 -8.49 -6.76 -6.29
C ALA A 288 -9.96 -6.67 -6.75
N ILE A 289 -10.63 -7.81 -6.85
CA ILE A 289 -12.04 -7.88 -7.23
C ILE A 289 -12.84 -8.15 -5.96
N PRO A 290 -13.56 -7.16 -5.42
CA PRO A 290 -14.42 -7.37 -4.27
C PRO A 290 -15.65 -8.20 -4.67
N ILE A 291 -16.05 -9.12 -3.79
CA ILE A 291 -17.25 -9.92 -3.92
C ILE A 291 -18.21 -9.73 -2.73
N ALA A 292 -17.79 -9.01 -1.71
CA ALA A 292 -18.59 -8.61 -0.56
C ALA A 292 -18.06 -7.32 0.03
N GLY A 293 -18.93 -6.59 0.74
CA GLY A 293 -18.59 -5.38 1.48
C GLY A 293 -19.54 -4.23 1.21
N ASP A 294 -19.33 -3.12 1.92
CA ASP A 294 -20.16 -1.92 1.83
C ASP A 294 -19.28 -0.68 1.98
N LEU A 295 -19.30 0.17 0.97
CA LEU A 295 -18.54 1.41 0.90
C LEU A 295 -19.47 2.59 0.68
N SER A 296 -19.42 3.57 1.57
CA SER A 296 -19.99 4.90 1.35
C SER A 296 -18.93 5.83 0.79
N THR A 297 -19.28 6.55 -0.27
CA THR A 297 -18.39 7.54 -0.90
C THR A 297 -19.16 8.85 -1.04
N ARG A 298 -18.54 9.94 -0.57
CA ARG A 298 -19.07 11.29 -0.69
C ARG A 298 -18.05 12.14 -1.43
N GLU A 299 -18.52 12.86 -2.44
CA GLU A 299 -17.74 13.93 -3.07
C GLU A 299 -17.98 15.23 -2.30
N ASN A 300 -16.91 15.87 -1.82
CA ASN A 300 -17.05 16.94 -0.82
C ASN A 300 -17.42 18.30 -1.39
N ASN A 301 -17.22 18.55 -2.69
CA ASN A 301 -17.61 19.79 -3.37
C ASN A 301 -19.02 19.73 -3.93
N LEU A 302 -19.57 18.54 -4.16
CA LEU A 302 -20.92 18.33 -4.67
C LEU A 302 -21.84 17.84 -3.55
N SER A 303 -23.13 18.05 -3.69
CA SER A 303 -24.14 17.46 -2.82
C SER A 303 -24.44 16.03 -3.28
N LEU A 304 -23.42 15.17 -3.33
CA LEU A 304 -23.52 13.82 -3.87
C LEU A 304 -22.88 12.82 -2.92
N GLN A 305 -23.69 11.86 -2.50
CA GLN A 305 -23.24 10.75 -1.67
C GLN A 305 -23.74 9.43 -2.26
N THR A 306 -22.93 8.42 -2.16
CA THR A 306 -23.29 7.06 -2.61
C THR A 306 -23.04 6.05 -1.52
N ARG A 307 -23.79 4.95 -1.56
CA ARG A 307 -23.54 3.72 -0.82
C ARG A 307 -23.49 2.57 -1.79
N THR A 308 -22.46 1.79 -1.73
CA THR A 308 -22.22 0.66 -2.62
C THR A 308 -22.12 -0.63 -1.80
N ALA A 309 -23.13 -1.47 -1.89
CA ALA A 309 -23.13 -2.79 -1.29
C ALA A 309 -22.77 -3.84 -2.35
N VAL A 310 -21.64 -4.53 -2.16
CA VAL A 310 -21.15 -5.58 -3.05
C VAL A 310 -21.66 -6.93 -2.58
N GLN A 311 -22.25 -7.72 -3.50
CA GLN A 311 -22.71 -9.06 -3.24
C GLN A 311 -22.45 -9.95 -4.47
N GLY A 312 -21.45 -10.80 -4.39
CA GLY A 312 -20.98 -11.61 -5.51
C GLY A 312 -20.43 -10.75 -6.66
N LEU A 313 -20.91 -10.98 -7.87
CA LEU A 313 -20.51 -10.24 -9.06
C LEU A 313 -21.31 -8.95 -9.29
N ASN A 314 -22.25 -8.63 -8.42
CA ASN A 314 -23.10 -7.46 -8.53
C ASN A 314 -22.86 -6.50 -7.36
N ALA A 315 -23.08 -5.23 -7.61
CA ALA A 315 -23.08 -4.18 -6.62
C ALA A 315 -24.38 -3.39 -6.71
N THR A 316 -25.02 -3.16 -5.57
CA THR A 316 -26.14 -2.24 -5.45
C THR A 316 -25.59 -0.86 -5.11
N VAL A 317 -25.76 0.09 -6.01
CA VAL A 317 -25.36 1.49 -5.84
C VAL A 317 -26.60 2.31 -5.53
N GLN A 318 -26.62 2.89 -4.35
CA GLN A 318 -27.62 3.87 -3.92
C GLN A 318 -26.99 5.26 -3.99
N ALA A 319 -27.68 6.26 -4.51
CA ALA A 319 -27.19 7.61 -4.57
C ALA A 319 -28.21 8.61 -4.01
N ASP A 320 -27.74 9.44 -3.11
CA ASP A 320 -28.39 10.66 -2.61
C ASP A 320 -27.75 11.82 -3.37
N LEU A 321 -28.52 12.42 -4.29
CA LEU A 321 -28.03 13.40 -5.24
C LEU A 321 -28.06 14.83 -4.69
N ASN A 322 -28.74 15.04 -3.57
CA ASN A 322 -28.96 16.36 -2.96
C ASN A 322 -28.51 16.46 -1.49
N ARG A 323 -28.06 15.32 -0.90
CA ARG A 323 -27.65 15.18 0.50
C ARG A 323 -28.75 15.46 1.52
N ASP A 324 -29.97 15.13 1.21
CA ASP A 324 -31.05 15.21 2.20
C ASP A 324 -31.13 13.97 3.11
N GLY A 325 -30.28 12.97 2.87
CA GLY A 325 -30.21 11.71 3.61
C GLY A 325 -31.13 10.63 3.05
N VAL A 326 -31.81 10.91 1.94
CA VAL A 326 -32.68 9.96 1.24
C VAL A 326 -32.01 9.57 -0.08
N PHE A 327 -31.95 8.28 -0.37
CA PHE A 327 -31.39 7.84 -1.64
C PHE A 327 -32.40 8.06 -2.77
N ASP A 328 -32.09 8.95 -3.70
CA ASP A 328 -32.91 9.27 -4.87
C ASP A 328 -32.93 8.17 -5.91
N THR A 329 -31.85 7.41 -5.99
CA THR A 329 -31.71 6.35 -6.99
C THR A 329 -31.07 5.08 -6.41
N THR A 330 -31.48 3.93 -6.96
CA THR A 330 -30.88 2.64 -6.65
C THR A 330 -30.66 1.86 -7.93
N ASN A 331 -29.43 1.39 -8.15
CA ASN A 331 -29.05 0.67 -9.36
C ASN A 331 -28.27 -0.58 -9.00
N THR A 332 -28.44 -1.63 -9.77
CA THR A 332 -27.62 -2.82 -9.72
C THR A 332 -26.68 -2.82 -10.94
N VAL A 333 -25.40 -2.92 -10.68
CA VAL A 333 -24.36 -2.90 -11.70
C VAL A 333 -23.39 -4.06 -11.47
N SER A 334 -22.71 -4.49 -12.53
CA SER A 334 -21.65 -5.50 -12.38
C SER A 334 -20.46 -4.89 -11.64
N VAL A 335 -19.90 -5.63 -10.68
CA VAL A 335 -18.65 -5.23 -10.00
C VAL A 335 -17.53 -5.00 -11.00
N LEU A 336 -17.41 -5.85 -12.02
CA LEU A 336 -16.40 -5.70 -13.06
C LEU A 336 -16.53 -4.38 -13.84
N SER A 337 -17.75 -3.84 -14.01
CA SER A 337 -17.94 -2.53 -14.65
C SER A 337 -17.54 -1.35 -13.75
N LEU A 338 -17.49 -1.56 -12.44
CA LEU A 338 -17.05 -0.57 -11.46
C LEU A 338 -15.54 -0.58 -11.27
N THR A 339 -14.89 -1.72 -11.48
CA THR A 339 -13.44 -1.89 -11.27
C THR A 339 -12.62 -1.82 -12.57
N ASN A 340 -13.24 -1.66 -13.73
CA ASN A 340 -12.58 -1.50 -15.03
C ASN A 340 -12.42 -0.05 -15.46
#